data_c509ee525250299da0b7006658814c1f
#
_entry.id   c509ee525250299da0b7006658814c1f
#
_cell.length_a   1.000
_cell.length_b   1.000
_cell.length_c   1.000
_cell.angle_alpha   90.00
_cell.angle_beta   90.00
_cell.angle_gamma   90.00
#
_symmetry.space_group_name_H-M   'P 1'
#
loop_
_entity.id
_entity.type
_entity.pdbx_description
1 polymer ?
#
loop_
_entity_poly.entity_id
_entity_poly.type
_entity_poly.pdbx_seq_one_letter_code
_entity_poly.pdbx_strand_id
1 'polypeptide(L)'
;YNIDRRRIYATGMSTGGGMAAVSACHMADLFAGVAGVSGAYYAPVNRGCQNLPIAFMALHGTNDTLTPYHGTIRRGMRVLPVTDLFRSYERRNGCAGGVDTRPAGYNATRVSARGCRKGVEVIKVHGSNHFWWYSPSAADEMWAFLSRHSK
;
A
#
# COMPACT_ATOMS: atom_id res chain seq x y z
N TYR A 1 0.90 -17.03 23.54
CA TYR A 1 0.83 -17.42 22.11
C TYR A 1 2.23 -17.36 21.50
N ASN A 2 2.60 -18.38 20.71
CA ASN A 2 3.82 -18.35 19.89
C ASN A 2 3.57 -17.52 18.62
N ILE A 3 4.13 -16.31 18.58
CA ILE A 3 4.04 -15.41 17.44
C ILE A 3 5.36 -15.42 16.70
N ASP A 4 5.34 -15.67 15.38
CA ASP A 4 6.53 -15.45 14.54
C ASP A 4 6.74 -13.94 14.33
N ARG A 5 7.68 -13.39 15.09
CA ARG A 5 8.02 -11.96 15.04
C ARG A 5 8.58 -11.49 13.70
N ARG A 6 8.97 -12.42 12.83
CA ARG A 6 9.42 -12.09 11.47
C ARG A 6 8.26 -11.88 10.51
N ARG A 7 7.03 -12.22 10.91
CA ARG A 7 5.82 -12.20 10.07
C ARG A 7 4.68 -11.41 10.72
N ILE A 8 5.00 -10.22 11.21
CA ILE A 8 4.02 -9.28 11.73
C ILE A 8 3.66 -8.31 10.61
N TYR A 9 2.37 -8.12 10.34
CA TYR A 9 1.87 -7.27 9.28
C TYR A 9 0.85 -6.26 9.82
N ALA A 10 0.73 -5.09 9.17
CA ALA A 10 -0.31 -4.13 9.48
C ALA A 10 -1.20 -3.93 8.25
N THR A 11 -2.52 -3.95 8.44
CA THR A 11 -3.50 -3.71 7.38
C THR A 11 -4.60 -2.79 7.87
N GLY A 12 -5.29 -2.15 6.93
CA GLY A 12 -6.44 -1.34 7.28
C GLY A 12 -7.12 -0.71 6.07
N MET A 13 -8.31 -0.19 6.31
CA MET A 13 -9.08 0.56 5.31
C MET A 13 -9.13 2.05 5.68
N SER A 14 -9.20 2.92 4.68
CA SER A 14 -9.38 4.36 4.85
C SER A 14 -8.32 4.96 5.79
N THR A 15 -8.68 5.54 6.92
CA THR A 15 -7.74 6.01 7.95
C THR A 15 -6.84 4.88 8.46
N GLY A 16 -7.37 3.65 8.58
CA GLY A 16 -6.58 2.46 8.94
C GLY A 16 -5.53 2.10 7.90
N GLY A 17 -5.82 2.27 6.60
CA GLY A 17 -4.84 2.13 5.52
C GLY A 17 -3.74 3.20 5.59
N GLY A 18 -4.13 4.43 5.93
CA GLY A 18 -3.18 5.52 6.23
C GLY A 18 -2.29 5.19 7.42
N MET A 19 -2.87 4.66 8.51
CA MET A 19 -2.12 4.25 9.71
C MET A 19 -1.17 3.08 9.41
N ALA A 20 -1.55 2.12 8.57
CA ALA A 20 -0.66 1.06 8.12
C ALA A 20 0.57 1.63 7.39
N ALA A 21 0.39 2.67 6.55
CA ALA A 21 1.50 3.36 5.90
C ALA A 21 2.38 4.15 6.90
N VAL A 22 1.80 4.75 7.95
CA VAL A 22 2.54 5.36 9.07
C VAL A 22 3.38 4.30 9.80
N SER A 23 2.80 3.14 10.07
CA SER A 23 3.51 2.01 10.69
C SER A 23 4.68 1.54 9.82
N ALA A 24 4.49 1.46 8.50
CA ALA A 24 5.58 1.16 7.57
C ALA A 24 6.68 2.22 7.56
N CYS A 25 6.34 3.48 7.81
CA CYS A 25 7.31 4.57 7.85
C CYS A 25 8.17 4.52 9.11
N HIS A 26 7.54 4.38 10.26
CA HIS A 26 8.19 4.59 11.56
C HIS A 26 8.49 3.32 12.35
N MET A 27 7.95 2.17 11.92
CA MET A 27 8.05 0.88 12.62
C MET A 27 8.42 -0.26 11.65
N ALA A 28 9.23 0.02 10.63
CA ALA A 28 9.67 -0.98 9.66
C ALA A 28 10.58 -2.07 10.28
N ASP A 29 11.16 -1.79 11.44
CA ASP A 29 11.86 -2.76 12.27
C ASP A 29 10.92 -3.76 12.95
N LEU A 30 9.64 -3.43 13.12
CA LEU A 30 8.63 -4.32 13.68
C LEU A 30 7.86 -5.10 12.62
N PHE A 31 7.41 -4.44 11.54
CA PHE A 31 6.55 -5.02 10.53
C PHE A 31 7.33 -5.60 9.35
N ALA A 32 6.93 -6.79 8.87
CA ALA A 32 7.44 -7.40 7.65
C ALA A 32 6.81 -6.80 6.38
N GLY A 33 5.61 -6.27 6.50
CA GLY A 33 4.89 -5.63 5.41
C GLY A 33 3.59 -5.00 5.87
N VAL A 34 3.06 -4.11 5.04
CA VAL A 34 1.78 -3.44 5.28
C VAL A 34 0.92 -3.42 4.02
N ALA A 35 -0.40 -3.40 4.22
CA ALA A 35 -1.33 -3.24 3.11
C ALA A 35 -2.49 -2.31 3.49
N GLY A 36 -2.89 -1.42 2.57
CA GLY A 36 -3.98 -0.48 2.76
C GLY A 36 -5.06 -0.60 1.69
N VAL A 37 -6.33 -0.53 2.11
CA VAL A 37 -7.50 -0.49 1.22
C VAL A 37 -8.11 0.90 1.29
N SER A 38 -8.28 1.58 0.15
CA SER A 38 -8.80 2.96 0.07
C SER A 38 -8.12 3.89 1.08
N GLY A 39 -6.80 3.80 1.22
CA GLY A 39 -6.05 4.42 2.31
C GLY A 39 -6.05 5.94 2.27
N ALA A 40 -6.22 6.57 3.44
CA ALA A 40 -6.12 8.02 3.63
C ALA A 40 -4.66 8.43 3.90
N TYR A 41 -3.90 8.64 2.84
CA TYR A 41 -2.46 8.90 2.90
C TYR A 41 -2.15 10.39 3.09
N TYR A 42 -2.43 10.92 4.27
CA TYR A 42 -2.12 12.32 4.59
C TYR A 42 -0.60 12.54 4.70
N ALA A 43 -0.10 13.59 4.05
CA ALA A 43 1.28 14.04 4.32
C ALA A 43 1.40 14.50 5.79
N PRO A 44 2.48 14.13 6.51
CA PRO A 44 3.75 13.58 6.03
C PRO A 44 3.92 12.05 6.20
N VAL A 45 2.89 11.24 5.87
CA VAL A 45 2.89 9.77 6.05
C VAL A 45 4.16 9.04 5.57
N ASN A 46 4.91 9.64 4.67
CA ASN A 46 6.14 9.08 4.09
C ASN A 46 7.39 9.92 4.36
N ARG A 47 7.36 10.76 5.43
CA ARG A 47 8.51 11.60 5.81
C ARG A 47 9.11 11.14 7.13
N GLY A 48 10.44 11.27 7.25
CA GLY A 48 11.16 10.87 8.46
C GLY A 48 11.12 9.37 8.73
N CYS A 49 10.93 8.56 7.69
CA CYS A 49 10.83 7.11 7.82
C CYS A 49 12.16 6.49 8.22
N GLN A 50 12.10 5.36 8.91
CA GLN A 50 13.26 4.48 9.08
C GLN A 50 13.82 4.08 7.71
N ASN A 51 15.13 4.06 7.55
CA ASN A 51 15.80 3.66 6.30
C ASN A 51 15.89 2.13 6.17
N LEU A 52 14.73 1.46 6.27
CA LEU A 52 14.60 0.01 6.15
C LEU A 52 13.61 -0.34 5.04
N PRO A 53 13.91 -1.30 4.17
CA PRO A 53 12.95 -1.77 3.17
C PRO A 53 11.79 -2.48 3.85
N ILE A 54 10.57 -2.25 3.36
CA ILE A 54 9.35 -2.89 3.87
C ILE A 54 8.38 -3.17 2.74
N ALA A 55 7.74 -4.35 2.75
CA ALA A 55 6.73 -4.69 1.77
C ALA A 55 5.52 -3.76 1.90
N PHE A 56 5.07 -3.20 0.79
CA PHE A 56 3.95 -2.26 0.74
C PHE A 56 2.97 -2.61 -0.37
N MET A 57 1.68 -2.69 -0.02
CA MET A 57 0.59 -2.88 -0.97
C MET A 57 -0.52 -1.86 -0.72
N ALA A 58 -1.12 -1.36 -1.81
CA ALA A 58 -2.35 -0.58 -1.75
C ALA A 58 -3.38 -1.15 -2.72
N LEU A 59 -4.65 -1.27 -2.28
CA LEU A 59 -5.80 -1.44 -3.15
C LEU A 59 -6.60 -0.13 -3.14
N HIS A 60 -6.92 0.43 -4.32
CA HIS A 60 -7.56 1.75 -4.36
C HIS A 60 -8.47 1.90 -5.57
N GLY A 61 -9.66 2.45 -5.34
CA GLY A 61 -10.59 2.84 -6.40
C GLY A 61 -10.11 4.09 -7.12
N THR A 62 -10.07 4.05 -8.46
CA THR A 62 -9.57 5.21 -9.23
C THR A 62 -10.53 6.40 -9.21
N ASN A 63 -11.79 6.19 -8.80
CA ASN A 63 -12.81 7.22 -8.65
C ASN A 63 -13.22 7.44 -7.17
N ASP A 64 -12.30 7.13 -6.24
CA ASP A 64 -12.53 7.34 -4.81
C ASP A 64 -12.74 8.83 -4.50
N THR A 65 -13.91 9.17 -3.97
CA THR A 65 -14.30 10.55 -3.65
C THR A 65 -13.96 10.96 -2.21
N LEU A 66 -13.67 10.00 -1.33
CA LEU A 66 -13.31 10.27 0.06
C LEU A 66 -11.79 10.40 0.25
N THR A 67 -11.03 9.50 -0.36
CA THR A 67 -9.57 9.49 -0.38
C THR A 67 -9.10 9.40 -1.84
N PRO A 68 -9.15 10.49 -2.61
CA PRO A 68 -8.94 10.45 -4.05
C PRO A 68 -7.61 9.81 -4.46
N TYR A 69 -7.69 8.90 -5.43
CA TYR A 69 -6.53 8.18 -5.98
C TYR A 69 -5.41 9.12 -6.44
N HIS A 70 -5.80 10.25 -7.02
CA HIS A 70 -4.87 11.28 -7.52
C HIS A 70 -4.47 12.31 -6.46
N GLY A 71 -4.85 12.07 -5.21
CA GLY A 71 -4.58 13.00 -4.13
C GLY A 71 -5.52 14.22 -4.12
N THR A 72 -5.46 14.98 -3.05
CA THR A 72 -6.27 16.20 -2.87
C THR A 72 -5.74 17.01 -1.69
N ILE A 73 -6.37 18.17 -1.43
CA ILE A 73 -6.27 18.88 -0.15
C ILE A 73 -7.59 18.69 0.58
N ARG A 74 -7.56 18.15 1.77
CA ARG A 74 -8.73 17.94 2.62
C ARG A 74 -8.49 18.54 4.01
N ARG A 75 -9.38 19.46 4.41
CA ARG A 75 -9.26 20.19 5.70
C ARG A 75 -7.86 20.80 5.91
N GLY A 76 -7.30 21.41 4.86
CA GLY A 76 -5.98 22.03 4.88
C GLY A 76 -4.78 21.05 4.85
N MET A 77 -5.03 19.74 4.85
CA MET A 77 -3.98 18.73 4.78
C MET A 77 -3.91 18.10 3.38
N ARG A 78 -2.70 17.90 2.88
CA ARG A 78 -2.47 17.22 1.61
C ARG A 78 -2.67 15.72 1.78
N VAL A 79 -3.56 15.12 0.99
CA VAL A 79 -3.66 13.68 0.76
C VAL A 79 -2.77 13.36 -0.43
N LEU A 80 -1.82 12.45 -0.25
CA LEU A 80 -0.89 12.06 -1.32
C LEU A 80 -1.60 11.24 -2.40
N PRO A 81 -1.26 11.43 -3.69
CA PRO A 81 -1.59 10.46 -4.72
C PRO A 81 -1.06 9.07 -4.37
N VAL A 82 -1.84 8.04 -4.65
CA VAL A 82 -1.40 6.64 -4.45
C VAL A 82 -0.13 6.34 -5.26
N THR A 83 0.00 6.97 -6.43
CA THR A 83 1.20 6.85 -7.28
C THR A 83 2.45 7.46 -6.63
N ASP A 84 2.32 8.57 -5.90
CA ASP A 84 3.45 9.19 -5.21
C ASP A 84 3.90 8.32 -4.04
N LEU A 85 2.94 7.73 -3.33
CA LEU A 85 3.23 6.80 -2.25
C LEU A 85 3.92 5.54 -2.80
N PHE A 86 3.41 4.95 -3.89
CA PHE A 86 4.04 3.82 -4.57
C PHE A 86 5.50 4.13 -4.93
N ARG A 87 5.77 5.25 -5.58
CA ARG A 87 7.13 5.68 -5.94
C ARG A 87 8.04 5.90 -4.72
N SER A 88 7.48 6.35 -3.59
CA SER A 88 8.27 6.50 -2.38
C SER A 88 8.75 5.16 -1.83
N TYR A 89 7.91 4.12 -1.92
CA TYR A 89 8.30 2.75 -1.55
C TYR A 89 9.21 2.10 -2.59
N GLU A 90 9.04 2.38 -3.88
CA GLU A 90 10.01 1.95 -4.91
C GLU A 90 11.42 2.43 -4.57
N ARG A 91 11.57 3.72 -4.29
CA ARG A 91 12.89 4.29 -3.91
C ARG A 91 13.41 3.67 -2.62
N ARG A 92 12.57 3.56 -1.59
CA ARG A 92 12.93 3.01 -0.29
C ARG A 92 13.38 1.54 -0.38
N ASN A 93 12.71 0.76 -1.21
CA ASN A 93 12.98 -0.67 -1.40
C ASN A 93 14.07 -0.94 -2.46
N GLY A 94 14.60 0.11 -3.08
CA GLY A 94 15.66 0.00 -4.09
C GLY A 94 15.21 -0.73 -5.36
N CYS A 95 13.97 -0.49 -5.80
CA CYS A 95 13.44 -1.11 -7.02
C CYS A 95 14.14 -0.55 -8.26
N ALA A 96 14.74 -1.39 -9.08
CA ALA A 96 15.53 -1.00 -10.26
C ALA A 96 15.02 -1.64 -11.56
N GLY A 97 14.02 -2.51 -11.51
CA GLY A 97 13.55 -3.30 -12.65
C GLY A 97 12.35 -2.71 -13.43
N GLY A 98 11.92 -1.49 -13.11
CA GLY A 98 10.69 -0.91 -13.66
C GLY A 98 9.43 -1.55 -13.06
N VAL A 99 8.31 -1.48 -13.75
CA VAL A 99 7.03 -2.01 -13.30
C VAL A 99 6.50 -3.12 -14.21
N ASP A 100 5.80 -4.08 -13.62
CA ASP A 100 5.01 -5.07 -14.31
C ASP A 100 3.51 -4.74 -14.10
N THR A 101 2.71 -4.86 -15.15
CA THR A 101 1.29 -4.54 -15.11
C THR A 101 0.48 -5.71 -15.65
N ARG A 102 -0.49 -6.19 -14.86
CA ARG A 102 -1.34 -7.32 -15.22
C ARG A 102 -2.76 -7.17 -14.69
N PRO A 103 -3.76 -7.85 -15.29
CA PRO A 103 -5.10 -7.91 -14.71
C PRO A 103 -5.08 -8.46 -13.28
N ALA A 104 -5.98 -7.95 -12.43
CA ALA A 104 -6.16 -8.37 -11.03
C ALA A 104 -7.64 -8.68 -10.73
N GLY A 105 -8.30 -9.40 -11.64
CA GLY A 105 -9.73 -9.68 -11.60
C GLY A 105 -10.56 -8.72 -12.44
N TYR A 106 -11.86 -8.72 -12.22
CA TYR A 106 -12.78 -7.87 -12.97
C TYR A 106 -12.50 -6.38 -12.69
N ASN A 107 -12.32 -5.63 -13.78
CA ASN A 107 -12.11 -4.18 -13.74
C ASN A 107 -10.98 -3.70 -12.81
N ALA A 108 -9.95 -4.51 -12.62
CA ALA A 108 -8.81 -4.16 -11.77
C ALA A 108 -7.48 -4.48 -12.45
N THR A 109 -6.48 -3.67 -12.15
CA THR A 109 -5.11 -3.80 -12.65
C THR A 109 -4.13 -3.78 -11.49
N ARG A 110 -3.25 -4.77 -11.44
CA ARG A 110 -2.11 -4.83 -10.54
C ARG A 110 -0.90 -4.19 -11.20
N VAL A 111 -0.24 -3.31 -10.48
CA VAL A 111 1.05 -2.72 -10.83
C VAL A 111 2.05 -3.15 -9.77
N SER A 112 3.09 -3.86 -10.17
CA SER A 112 4.13 -4.39 -9.27
C SER A 112 5.49 -3.83 -9.67
N ALA A 113 6.22 -3.23 -8.74
CA ALA A 113 7.59 -2.81 -8.96
C ALA A 113 8.53 -4.04 -8.99
N ARG A 114 9.55 -3.99 -9.85
CA ARG A 114 10.51 -5.07 -10.05
C ARG A 114 11.89 -4.72 -9.52
N GLY A 115 12.66 -5.76 -9.17
CA GLY A 115 14.03 -5.59 -8.69
C GLY A 115 14.11 -4.95 -7.31
N CYS A 116 13.10 -5.15 -6.47
CA CYS A 116 12.99 -4.57 -5.13
C CYS A 116 13.50 -5.51 -4.05
N ARG A 117 14.12 -4.98 -3.00
CA ARG A 117 14.48 -5.74 -1.79
C ARG A 117 13.25 -6.27 -1.04
N LYS A 118 12.13 -5.53 -1.07
CA LYS A 118 10.80 -5.92 -0.57
C LYS A 118 9.76 -5.49 -1.57
N GLY A 119 8.68 -6.27 -1.73
CA GLY A 119 7.65 -6.03 -2.72
C GLY A 119 6.94 -4.67 -2.58
N VAL A 120 6.59 -4.08 -3.72
CA VAL A 120 5.75 -2.87 -3.80
C VAL A 120 4.69 -3.11 -4.86
N GLU A 121 3.43 -3.11 -4.46
CA GLU A 121 2.30 -3.37 -5.36
C GLU A 121 1.16 -2.38 -5.15
N VAL A 122 0.46 -2.06 -6.24
CA VAL A 122 -0.83 -1.34 -6.21
C VAL A 122 -1.84 -2.09 -7.07
N ILE A 123 -3.03 -2.35 -6.52
CA ILE A 123 -4.19 -2.77 -7.29
C ILE A 123 -5.11 -1.57 -7.47
N LYS A 124 -5.31 -1.19 -8.74
CA LYS A 124 -6.24 -0.13 -9.15
C LYS A 124 -7.57 -0.78 -9.49
N VAL A 125 -8.65 -0.41 -8.80
CA VAL A 125 -10.00 -0.85 -9.17
C VAL A 125 -10.63 0.28 -9.98
N HIS A 126 -10.75 0.07 -11.30
CA HIS A 126 -11.13 1.12 -12.24
C HIS A 126 -12.57 1.59 -12.04
N GLY A 127 -12.77 2.92 -12.04
CA GLY A 127 -14.07 3.55 -11.84
C GLY A 127 -14.71 3.34 -10.48
N SER A 128 -14.07 2.56 -9.59
CA SER A 128 -14.61 2.27 -8.26
C SER A 128 -14.35 3.39 -7.27
N ASN A 129 -15.26 3.53 -6.31
CA ASN A 129 -15.21 4.50 -5.24
C ASN A 129 -14.54 3.92 -3.97
N HIS A 130 -14.84 4.48 -2.81
CA HIS A 130 -14.30 4.16 -1.48
C HIS A 130 -14.95 2.90 -0.90
N PHE A 131 -14.40 1.72 -1.22
CA PHE A 131 -14.96 0.44 -0.80
C PHE A 131 -13.90 -0.50 -0.22
N TRP A 132 -14.39 -1.51 0.54
CA TRP A 132 -13.74 -2.77 0.76
C TRP A 132 -14.24 -3.75 -0.30
N TRP A 133 -13.39 -4.20 -1.19
CA TRP A 133 -13.81 -5.03 -2.33
C TRP A 133 -13.84 -6.52 -1.98
N TYR A 134 -14.83 -7.20 -2.54
CA TYR A 134 -14.93 -8.66 -2.56
C TYR A 134 -14.49 -9.24 -3.91
N SER A 135 -14.42 -8.42 -4.96
CA SER A 135 -13.90 -8.78 -6.28
C SER A 135 -13.21 -7.55 -6.92
N PRO A 136 -11.84 -7.53 -7.01
CA PRO A 136 -10.94 -8.52 -6.40
C PRO A 136 -11.12 -8.55 -4.88
N SER A 137 -10.93 -9.70 -4.25
CA SER A 137 -11.03 -9.83 -2.79
C SER A 137 -9.87 -9.10 -2.12
N ALA A 138 -10.17 -8.00 -1.44
CA ALA A 138 -9.15 -7.21 -0.74
C ALA A 138 -8.40 -8.04 0.30
N ALA A 139 -9.11 -8.89 1.05
CA ALA A 139 -8.52 -9.75 2.06
C ALA A 139 -7.55 -10.77 1.46
N ASP A 140 -7.97 -11.48 0.39
CA ASP A 140 -7.15 -12.50 -0.25
C ASP A 140 -5.93 -11.88 -0.95
N GLU A 141 -6.11 -10.74 -1.60
CA GLU A 141 -5.03 -10.02 -2.26
C GLU A 141 -3.97 -9.52 -1.26
N MET A 142 -4.40 -8.94 -0.14
CA MET A 142 -3.49 -8.52 0.92
C MET A 142 -2.77 -9.72 1.53
N TRP A 143 -3.47 -10.81 1.81
CA TRP A 143 -2.85 -12.01 2.38
C TRP A 143 -1.88 -12.66 1.40
N ALA A 144 -2.25 -12.82 0.14
CA ALA A 144 -1.38 -13.35 -0.91
C ALA A 144 -0.11 -12.51 -1.09
N PHE A 145 -0.19 -11.19 -0.92
CA PHE A 145 0.97 -10.31 -0.95
C PHE A 145 1.81 -10.43 0.33
N LEU A 146 1.20 -10.20 1.50
CA LEU A 146 1.92 -10.10 2.78
C LEU A 146 2.59 -11.42 3.17
N SER A 147 1.93 -12.56 2.96
CA SER A 147 2.43 -13.88 3.35
C SER A 147 3.74 -14.29 2.66
N ARG A 148 4.09 -13.65 1.54
CA ARG A 148 5.36 -13.86 0.82
C ARG A 148 6.54 -13.12 1.46
N HIS A 149 6.28 -12.25 2.45
CA HIS A 149 7.28 -11.39 3.03
C HIS A 149 7.54 -11.72 4.50
N SER A 150 8.80 -11.71 4.87
CA SER A 150 9.28 -11.79 6.26
C SER A 150 10.36 -10.73 6.48
N LYS A 151 10.67 -10.43 7.71
CA LYS A 151 11.80 -9.57 8.08
C LYS A 151 13.11 -10.25 7.81
#